data_64055b39b96f7dea100acb94a28ab1a4
#
_entry.id   64055b39b96f7dea100acb94a28ab1a4
#
_cell.length_a   1.000
_cell.length_b   1.000
_cell.length_c   1.000
_cell.angle_alpha   90.00
_cell.angle_beta   90.00
_cell.angle_gamma   90.00
#
_symmetry.space_group_name_H-M   'P 1'
#
loop_
_entity.id
_entity.type
_entity.pdbx_description
1 polymer ?
#
loop_
_entity_poly.entity_id
_entity_poly.type
_entity_poly.pdbx_seq_one_letter_code
_entity_poly.pdbx_strand_id
1 'polypeptide(L)'
;MGGNRQRRSDGSPWRLGVMGGTFDPIHHGHLVAASEVASVFDLDEVVFVPTGQPWQKADKHVTEAEHRYLMTVIATASNPTFTVSRVDIDRPGPTFTIDTLRDLAVERPDAQLFFITGADAMSQILTWKNAEELWSLARFIGVTRPGHELNGRGRDVELLEVPAMAISSTDCRRRVGEDKPVWYLVPDGVVQYIAKHRLYRLAGRLEDGLSSGIEDDDVFPTKGKHGGNPSAVEQPTG
;
A
#
# COMPACT_ATOMS: atom_id res chain seq x y z
N MET A 1 -18.91 11.64 22.45
CA MET A 1 -19.31 10.28 22.04
C MET A 1 -18.31 9.35 22.70
N GLY A 2 -18.76 8.40 23.55
CA GLY A 2 -17.87 7.54 24.32
C GLY A 2 -17.08 6.62 23.41
N GLY A 3 -15.76 6.74 23.43
CA GLY A 3 -14.86 5.84 22.75
C GLY A 3 -15.17 4.40 23.18
N ASN A 4 -15.34 3.53 22.21
CA ASN A 4 -15.60 2.11 22.44
C ASN A 4 -14.36 1.53 23.12
N ARG A 5 -14.43 1.28 24.43
CA ARG A 5 -13.36 0.66 25.22
C ARG A 5 -13.23 -0.78 24.77
N GLN A 6 -12.30 -1.02 23.88
CA GLN A 6 -11.98 -2.36 23.43
C GLN A 6 -10.91 -2.96 24.35
N ARG A 7 -11.28 -4.01 25.06
CA ARG A 7 -10.37 -4.87 25.81
C ARG A 7 -10.51 -6.31 25.33
N ARG A 8 -9.46 -7.07 25.46
CA ARG A 8 -9.47 -8.51 25.21
C ARG A 8 -10.36 -9.22 26.22
N SER A 9 -10.77 -10.43 25.91
CA SER A 9 -11.62 -11.25 26.78
C SER A 9 -11.00 -11.55 28.15
N ASP A 10 -9.68 -11.52 28.26
CA ASP A 10 -8.91 -11.68 29.51
C ASP A 10 -8.74 -10.37 30.31
N GLY A 11 -9.31 -9.26 29.80
CA GLY A 11 -9.19 -7.93 30.43
C GLY A 11 -7.91 -7.17 30.09
N SER A 12 -6.98 -7.76 29.34
CA SER A 12 -5.76 -7.08 28.89
C SER A 12 -6.08 -5.97 27.88
N PRO A 13 -5.16 -5.00 27.70
CA PRO A 13 -5.32 -3.94 26.71
C PRO A 13 -5.45 -4.49 25.28
N TRP A 14 -6.27 -3.83 24.45
CA TRP A 14 -6.31 -4.06 23.02
C TRP A 14 -4.94 -3.75 22.40
N ARG A 15 -4.40 -4.66 21.59
CA ARG A 15 -3.07 -4.53 20.99
C ARG A 15 -3.22 -4.00 19.58
N LEU A 16 -2.91 -2.72 19.41
CA LEU A 16 -3.10 -1.99 18.17
C LEU A 16 -1.75 -1.76 17.46
N GLY A 17 -1.55 -2.43 16.33
CA GLY A 17 -0.46 -2.12 15.41
C GLY A 17 -0.73 -0.80 14.68
N VAL A 18 0.27 0.05 14.57
CA VAL A 18 0.21 1.31 13.83
C VAL A 18 1.25 1.28 12.73
N MET A 19 0.83 1.14 11.48
CA MET A 19 1.71 1.18 10.33
C MET A 19 1.60 2.53 9.62
N GLY A 20 2.50 3.45 9.96
CA GLY A 20 2.61 4.75 9.28
C GLY A 20 3.39 4.64 7.97
N GLY A 21 2.95 5.35 6.95
CA GLY A 21 3.66 5.34 5.68
C GLY A 21 3.12 6.32 4.65
N THR A 22 3.94 6.65 3.66
CA THR A 22 3.46 7.49 2.55
C THR A 22 2.47 6.72 1.67
N PHE A 23 2.67 5.40 1.51
CA PHE A 23 1.85 4.49 0.70
C PHE A 23 1.56 5.04 -0.72
N ASP A 24 2.63 5.32 -1.46
CA ASP A 24 2.57 5.95 -2.77
C ASP A 24 3.17 5.08 -3.91
N PRO A 25 2.50 3.98 -4.30
CA PRO A 25 1.33 3.34 -3.70
C PRO A 25 1.68 2.38 -2.55
N ILE A 26 0.66 1.95 -1.81
CA ILE A 26 0.73 0.75 -0.97
C ILE A 26 1.01 -0.47 -1.86
N HIS A 27 1.72 -1.47 -1.32
CA HIS A 27 2.10 -2.68 -2.05
C HIS A 27 2.12 -3.91 -1.15
N HIS A 28 2.21 -5.11 -1.74
CA HIS A 28 2.19 -6.37 -0.98
C HIS A 28 3.27 -6.45 0.08
N GLY A 29 4.43 -5.82 -0.11
CA GLY A 29 5.46 -5.77 0.92
C GLY A 29 5.01 -5.11 2.23
N HIS A 30 4.16 -4.08 2.18
CA HIS A 30 3.56 -3.47 3.36
C HIS A 30 2.55 -4.42 4.03
N LEU A 31 1.70 -5.09 3.23
CA LEU A 31 0.65 -5.97 3.74
C LEU A 31 1.25 -7.22 4.41
N VAL A 32 2.26 -7.82 3.80
CA VAL A 32 3.00 -8.95 4.37
C VAL A 32 3.65 -8.55 5.69
N ALA A 33 4.36 -7.42 5.72
CA ALA A 33 4.99 -6.93 6.94
C ALA A 33 3.97 -6.72 8.08
N ALA A 34 2.83 -6.10 7.77
CA ALA A 34 1.75 -5.91 8.75
C ALA A 34 1.18 -7.23 9.27
N SER A 35 0.96 -8.20 8.37
CA SER A 35 0.42 -9.51 8.71
C SER A 35 1.37 -10.32 9.60
N GLU A 36 2.66 -10.36 9.26
CA GLU A 36 3.66 -11.06 10.06
C GLU A 36 3.80 -10.45 11.45
N VAL A 37 3.87 -9.11 11.53
CA VAL A 37 3.93 -8.42 12.83
C VAL A 37 2.65 -8.69 13.64
N ALA A 38 1.48 -8.65 13.02
CA ALA A 38 0.22 -8.94 13.70
C ALA A 38 0.22 -10.35 14.30
N SER A 39 0.72 -11.33 13.56
CA SER A 39 0.81 -12.74 14.01
C SER A 39 1.81 -12.92 15.14
N VAL A 40 3.04 -12.41 14.99
CA VAL A 40 4.14 -12.63 15.95
C VAL A 40 3.89 -11.89 17.27
N PHE A 41 3.33 -10.69 17.18
CA PHE A 41 3.05 -9.84 18.34
C PHE A 41 1.60 -9.99 18.86
N ASP A 42 0.84 -10.93 18.34
CA ASP A 42 -0.54 -11.18 18.75
C ASP A 42 -1.36 -9.89 18.80
N LEU A 43 -1.32 -9.10 17.69
CA LEU A 43 -2.06 -7.86 17.57
C LEU A 43 -3.53 -8.14 17.24
N ASP A 44 -4.42 -7.39 17.85
CA ASP A 44 -5.86 -7.52 17.60
C ASP A 44 -6.29 -6.77 16.33
N GLU A 45 -5.56 -5.71 15.99
CA GLU A 45 -5.82 -4.83 14.85
C GLU A 45 -4.51 -4.22 14.34
N VAL A 46 -4.40 -3.98 13.04
CA VAL A 46 -3.37 -3.11 12.47
C VAL A 46 -4.05 -1.97 11.75
N VAL A 47 -3.81 -0.74 12.22
CA VAL A 47 -4.26 0.48 11.56
C VAL A 47 -3.15 1.01 10.65
N PHE A 48 -3.47 1.15 9.37
CA PHE A 48 -2.62 1.83 8.39
C PHE A 48 -2.91 3.33 8.45
N VAL A 49 -1.85 4.13 8.52
CA VAL A 49 -1.96 5.60 8.61
C VAL A 49 -1.20 6.23 7.44
N PRO A 50 -1.88 6.50 6.32
CA PRO A 50 -1.28 7.25 5.22
C PRO A 50 -0.92 8.66 5.67
N THR A 51 0.35 9.07 5.50
CA THR A 51 0.80 10.41 5.88
C THR A 51 0.06 11.49 5.09
N GLY A 52 -0.36 12.57 5.72
CA GLY A 52 -0.93 13.74 5.05
C GLY A 52 0.14 14.45 4.22
N GLN A 53 0.99 15.23 4.87
CA GLN A 53 2.11 15.93 4.26
C GLN A 53 3.43 15.36 4.78
N PRO A 54 4.10 14.44 4.04
CA PRO A 54 5.33 13.80 4.52
C PRO A 54 6.49 14.80 4.48
N TRP A 55 6.92 15.31 5.64
CA TRP A 55 7.99 16.29 5.75
C TRP A 55 9.33 15.82 5.17
N GLN A 56 9.62 14.53 5.26
CA GLN A 56 10.83 13.91 4.68
C GLN A 56 10.85 13.88 3.15
N LYS A 57 9.75 14.23 2.50
CA LYS A 57 9.56 14.20 1.05
C LYS A 57 9.06 15.55 0.51
N ALA A 58 9.27 16.64 1.26
CA ALA A 58 8.80 17.98 0.88
C ALA A 58 9.30 18.40 -0.52
N ASP A 59 10.51 17.96 -0.91
CA ASP A 59 11.11 18.27 -2.21
C ASP A 59 10.77 17.25 -3.31
N LYS A 60 9.90 16.27 -3.03
CA LYS A 60 9.53 15.21 -3.98
C LYS A 60 8.06 15.29 -4.30
N HIS A 61 7.74 15.08 -5.58
CA HIS A 61 6.34 14.91 -5.97
C HIS A 61 5.76 13.65 -5.32
N VAL A 62 4.80 13.84 -4.43
CA VAL A 62 4.02 12.78 -3.77
C VAL A 62 2.59 12.88 -4.26
N THR A 63 1.98 11.75 -4.59
CA THR A 63 0.57 11.69 -5.00
C THR A 63 -0.32 12.25 -3.88
N GLU A 64 -1.39 12.93 -4.25
CA GLU A 64 -2.34 13.53 -3.30
C GLU A 64 -2.77 12.53 -2.22
N ALA A 65 -2.95 13.04 -1.01
CA ALA A 65 -3.21 12.21 0.17
C ALA A 65 -4.49 11.36 0.00
N GLU A 66 -5.53 11.90 -0.64
CA GLU A 66 -6.77 11.19 -0.90
C GLU A 66 -6.58 9.96 -1.79
N HIS A 67 -5.81 10.06 -2.87
CA HIS A 67 -5.50 8.90 -3.71
C HIS A 67 -4.75 7.82 -2.92
N ARG A 68 -3.77 8.21 -2.09
CA ARG A 68 -2.98 7.28 -1.30
C ARG A 68 -3.83 6.59 -0.22
N TYR A 69 -4.73 7.35 0.41
CA TYR A 69 -5.71 6.83 1.36
C TYR A 69 -6.63 5.80 0.70
N LEU A 70 -7.25 6.14 -0.43
CA LEU A 70 -8.17 5.23 -1.12
C LEU A 70 -7.47 3.96 -1.61
N MET A 71 -6.24 4.06 -2.12
CA MET A 71 -5.45 2.88 -2.46
C MET A 71 -5.16 2.01 -1.23
N THR A 72 -4.93 2.63 -0.07
CA THR A 72 -4.69 1.89 1.19
C THR A 72 -5.97 1.20 1.66
N VAL A 73 -7.12 1.86 1.61
CA VAL A 73 -8.43 1.25 1.91
C VAL A 73 -8.70 0.04 1.02
N ILE A 74 -8.50 0.19 -0.30
CA ILE A 74 -8.69 -0.90 -1.26
C ILE A 74 -7.76 -2.08 -0.94
N ALA A 75 -6.50 -1.79 -0.63
CA ALA A 75 -5.49 -2.82 -0.38
C ALA A 75 -5.75 -3.63 0.89
N THR A 76 -6.34 -3.03 1.91
CA THR A 76 -6.56 -3.63 3.23
C THR A 76 -7.94 -4.27 3.38
N ALA A 77 -8.88 -3.98 2.47
CA ALA A 77 -10.29 -4.35 2.59
C ALA A 77 -10.57 -5.85 2.75
N SER A 78 -9.69 -6.72 2.26
CA SER A 78 -9.86 -8.17 2.37
C SER A 78 -9.42 -8.76 3.72
N ASN A 79 -8.69 -8.02 4.53
CA ASN A 79 -8.22 -8.48 5.83
C ASN A 79 -9.07 -7.85 6.96
N PRO A 80 -9.85 -8.66 7.73
CA PRO A 80 -10.77 -8.13 8.75
C PRO A 80 -10.07 -7.47 9.94
N THR A 81 -8.77 -7.71 10.15
CA THR A 81 -7.99 -7.10 11.23
C THR A 81 -7.23 -5.84 10.77
N PHE A 82 -7.32 -5.48 9.49
CA PHE A 82 -6.68 -4.28 8.96
C PHE A 82 -7.69 -3.14 8.82
N THR A 83 -7.31 -1.98 9.35
CA THR A 83 -8.10 -0.75 9.23
C THR A 83 -7.25 0.38 8.67
N VAL A 84 -7.86 1.48 8.30
CA VAL A 84 -7.16 2.66 7.78
C VAL A 84 -7.66 3.90 8.50
N SER A 85 -6.74 4.70 9.06
CA SER A 85 -7.07 5.96 9.71
C SER A 85 -6.73 7.16 8.83
N ARG A 86 -7.53 8.21 8.94
CA ARG A 86 -7.32 9.50 8.27
C ARG A 86 -6.59 10.52 9.15
N VAL A 87 -6.24 10.15 10.36
CA VAL A 87 -5.73 11.06 11.40
C VAL A 87 -4.65 12.02 10.89
N ASP A 88 -3.73 11.53 10.05
CA ASP A 88 -2.66 12.35 9.49
C ASP A 88 -3.10 13.20 8.28
N ILE A 89 -4.09 12.72 7.53
CA ILE A 89 -4.63 13.44 6.37
C ILE A 89 -5.48 14.62 6.81
N ASP A 90 -6.30 14.41 7.84
CA ASP A 90 -7.23 15.43 8.35
C ASP A 90 -6.51 16.46 9.24
N ARG A 91 -5.29 16.16 9.71
CA ARG A 91 -4.46 17.12 10.45
C ARG A 91 -3.75 18.07 9.50
N PRO A 92 -3.91 19.39 9.64
CA PRO A 92 -3.18 20.35 8.82
C PRO A 92 -1.69 20.37 9.12
N GLY A 93 -0.88 20.57 8.07
CA GLY A 93 0.57 20.74 8.18
C GLY A 93 1.38 19.44 8.10
N PRO A 94 2.69 19.51 8.37
CA PRO A 94 3.58 18.35 8.24
C PRO A 94 3.23 17.22 9.19
N THR A 95 3.28 15.99 8.69
CA THR A 95 3.01 14.78 9.47
C THR A 95 4.25 14.31 10.21
N PHE A 96 4.15 14.16 11.52
CA PHE A 96 5.19 13.56 12.37
C PHE A 96 4.63 12.37 13.15
N THR A 97 5.43 11.33 13.31
CA THR A 97 5.03 10.09 14.02
C THR A 97 4.51 10.35 15.44
N ILE A 98 5.12 11.30 16.15
CA ILE A 98 4.69 11.65 17.51
C ILE A 98 3.25 12.17 17.55
N ASP A 99 2.87 12.98 16.57
CA ASP A 99 1.53 13.56 16.51
C ASP A 99 0.50 12.48 16.13
N THR A 100 0.87 11.56 15.23
CA THR A 100 0.06 10.37 14.90
C THR A 100 -0.21 9.50 16.11
N LEU A 101 0.83 9.17 16.89
CA LEU A 101 0.68 8.32 18.07
C LEU A 101 -0.12 8.99 19.18
N ARG A 102 0.02 10.30 19.38
CA ARG A 102 -0.79 11.07 20.35
C ARG A 102 -2.28 11.03 19.97
N ASP A 103 -2.60 11.28 18.70
CA ASP A 103 -3.99 11.27 18.26
C ASP A 103 -4.62 9.88 18.38
N LEU A 104 -3.90 8.82 18.00
CA LEU A 104 -4.38 7.45 18.17
C LEU A 104 -4.50 7.06 19.65
N ALA A 105 -3.62 7.51 20.53
CA ALA A 105 -3.74 7.29 21.97
C ALA A 105 -4.99 7.98 22.55
N VAL A 106 -5.38 9.14 22.03
CA VAL A 106 -6.63 9.81 22.40
C VAL A 106 -7.85 9.08 21.86
N GLU A 107 -7.80 8.60 20.61
CA GLU A 107 -8.91 7.83 20.01
C GLU A 107 -9.10 6.45 20.66
N ARG A 108 -8.02 5.82 21.11
CA ARG A 108 -7.96 4.46 21.66
C ARG A 108 -7.26 4.42 23.01
N PRO A 109 -7.82 5.05 24.05
CA PRO A 109 -7.14 5.28 25.34
C PRO A 109 -6.81 4.00 26.12
N ASP A 110 -7.49 2.89 25.83
CA ASP A 110 -7.26 1.59 26.47
C ASP A 110 -6.38 0.66 25.61
N ALA A 111 -5.88 1.10 24.46
CA ALA A 111 -5.05 0.28 23.58
C ALA A 111 -3.55 0.43 23.91
N GLN A 112 -2.83 -0.68 23.82
CA GLN A 112 -1.37 -0.68 23.74
C GLN A 112 -0.96 -0.52 22.30
N LEU A 113 -0.20 0.54 21.98
CA LEU A 113 0.23 0.84 20.62
C LEU A 113 1.55 0.15 20.29
N PHE A 114 1.63 -0.39 19.07
CA PHE A 114 2.82 -1.01 18.48
C PHE A 114 3.11 -0.32 17.15
N PHE A 115 4.15 0.51 17.10
CA PHE A 115 4.51 1.23 15.88
C PHE A 115 5.38 0.36 14.97
N ILE A 116 4.92 0.13 13.74
CA ILE A 116 5.52 -0.77 12.75
C ILE A 116 6.17 0.08 11.65
N THR A 117 7.46 -0.07 11.44
CA THR A 117 8.18 0.61 10.36
C THR A 117 9.34 -0.23 9.84
N GLY A 118 9.87 0.14 8.66
CA GLY A 118 11.07 -0.50 8.13
C GLY A 118 12.28 -0.24 9.02
N ALA A 119 13.15 -1.20 9.10
CA ALA A 119 14.36 -1.14 9.91
C ALA A 119 15.27 0.05 9.55
N ASP A 120 15.33 0.43 8.27
CA ASP A 120 16.10 1.61 7.82
C ASP A 120 15.55 2.92 8.41
N ALA A 121 14.22 3.06 8.48
CA ALA A 121 13.59 4.21 9.12
C ALA A 121 13.79 4.18 10.62
N MET A 122 13.76 2.98 11.23
CA MET A 122 14.01 2.79 12.65
C MET A 122 15.41 3.23 13.08
N SER A 123 16.42 3.01 12.24
CA SER A 123 17.79 3.45 12.52
C SER A 123 17.91 4.97 12.71
N GLN A 124 16.95 5.73 12.22
CA GLN A 124 16.90 7.20 12.30
C GLN A 124 15.93 7.71 13.37
N ILE A 125 15.34 6.85 14.20
CA ILE A 125 14.28 7.23 15.15
C ILE A 125 14.70 8.34 16.11
N LEU A 126 15.97 8.38 16.51
CA LEU A 126 16.50 9.42 17.40
C LEU A 126 16.52 10.82 16.75
N THR A 127 16.41 10.90 15.43
CA THR A 127 16.30 12.17 14.69
C THR A 127 14.85 12.65 14.54
N TRP A 128 13.89 11.83 14.95
CA TRP A 128 12.49 12.17 14.83
C TRP A 128 12.06 13.19 15.89
N LYS A 129 11.05 13.98 15.55
CA LYS A 129 10.49 14.98 16.48
C LYS A 129 10.07 14.30 17.78
N ASN A 130 10.54 14.85 18.91
CA ASN A 130 10.24 14.37 20.27
C ASN A 130 10.55 12.86 20.48
N ALA A 131 11.70 12.41 20.00
CA ALA A 131 12.07 10.99 20.03
C ALA A 131 11.95 10.34 21.42
N GLU A 132 12.31 11.05 22.49
CA GLU A 132 12.20 10.53 23.87
C GLU A 132 10.76 10.22 24.28
N GLU A 133 9.79 11.00 23.82
CA GLU A 133 8.37 10.79 24.14
C GLU A 133 7.78 9.61 23.37
N LEU A 134 8.29 9.30 22.19
CA LEU A 134 7.82 8.19 21.36
C LEU A 134 7.80 6.86 22.12
N TRP A 135 8.85 6.62 22.94
CA TRP A 135 8.99 5.37 23.71
C TRP A 135 7.93 5.20 24.81
N SER A 136 7.35 6.31 25.28
CA SER A 136 6.27 6.27 26.27
C SER A 136 4.90 5.99 25.64
N LEU A 137 4.74 6.25 24.35
CA LEU A 137 3.47 6.13 23.64
C LEU A 137 3.27 4.76 22.97
N ALA A 138 4.36 4.14 22.49
CA ALA A 138 4.25 2.89 21.73
C ALA A 138 5.48 2.00 21.92
N ARG A 139 5.30 0.69 21.71
CA ARG A 139 6.40 -0.25 21.43
C ARG A 139 6.78 -0.13 19.96
N PHE A 140 8.07 -0.21 19.64
CA PHE A 140 8.57 -0.03 18.28
C PHE A 140 9.04 -1.35 17.69
N ILE A 141 8.52 -1.66 16.49
CA ILE A 141 8.85 -2.88 15.74
C ILE A 141 9.49 -2.46 14.42
N GLY A 142 10.76 -2.79 14.28
CA GLY A 142 11.52 -2.63 13.05
C GLY A 142 11.41 -3.88 12.18
N VAL A 143 10.84 -3.74 11.00
CA VAL A 143 10.70 -4.85 10.05
C VAL A 143 11.90 -4.88 9.12
N THR A 144 12.57 -6.03 9.04
CA THR A 144 13.74 -6.23 8.19
C THR A 144 13.50 -7.33 7.16
N ARG A 145 14.35 -7.34 6.15
CA ARG A 145 14.39 -8.36 5.11
C ARG A 145 15.51 -9.36 5.43
N PRO A 146 15.40 -10.62 4.98
CA PRO A 146 16.48 -11.58 5.12
C PRO A 146 17.82 -11.02 4.63
N GLY A 147 18.85 -11.16 5.47
CA GLY A 147 20.22 -10.73 5.14
C GLY A 147 20.52 -9.24 5.35
N HIS A 148 19.60 -8.45 5.92
CA HIS A 148 19.89 -7.09 6.36
C HIS A 148 20.19 -7.05 7.85
N GLU A 149 21.45 -6.86 8.20
CA GLU A 149 21.86 -6.60 9.59
C GLU A 149 21.56 -5.15 9.97
N LEU A 150 20.85 -4.97 11.07
CA LEU A 150 20.71 -3.64 11.65
C LEU A 150 21.89 -3.33 12.57
N ASN A 151 22.72 -2.42 12.11
CA ASN A 151 23.68 -1.73 12.95
C ASN A 151 22.96 -0.64 13.74
N GLY A 152 22.60 -0.92 14.97
CA GLY A 152 22.01 0.04 15.88
C GLY A 152 20.97 -0.58 16.80
N ARG A 153 21.42 -1.19 17.88
CA ARG A 153 20.56 -1.53 19.01
C ARG A 153 20.25 -0.24 19.77
N GLY A 154 19.25 0.50 19.30
CA GLY A 154 18.57 1.48 20.15
C GLY A 154 17.83 0.75 21.26
N ARG A 155 17.69 1.37 22.43
CA ARG A 155 16.86 0.82 23.52
C ARG A 155 15.45 0.58 22.99
N ASP A 156 14.88 -0.56 23.35
CA ASP A 156 13.45 -0.88 23.21
C ASP A 156 12.88 -1.01 21.77
N VAL A 157 13.70 -1.34 20.76
CA VAL A 157 13.23 -1.71 19.42
C VAL A 157 13.23 -3.22 19.28
N GLU A 158 12.09 -3.78 18.95
CA GLU A 158 11.97 -5.18 18.57
C GLU A 158 12.16 -5.32 17.06
N LEU A 159 13.04 -6.23 16.64
CA LEU A 159 13.34 -6.46 15.24
C LEU A 159 12.68 -7.76 14.80
N LEU A 160 11.94 -7.69 13.71
CA LEU A 160 11.32 -8.84 13.10
C LEU A 160 11.78 -9.00 11.65
N GLU A 161 12.43 -10.14 11.37
CA GLU A 161 12.66 -10.55 9.99
C GLU A 161 11.36 -11.13 9.42
N VAL A 162 10.92 -10.60 8.29
CA VAL A 162 9.70 -11.03 7.61
C VAL A 162 10.04 -11.58 6.23
N PRO A 163 9.22 -12.49 5.66
CA PRO A 163 9.39 -12.97 4.29
C PRO A 163 9.14 -11.82 3.30
N ALA A 164 10.07 -10.87 3.28
CA ALA A 164 9.90 -9.62 2.59
C ALA A 164 10.13 -9.79 1.08
N MET A 165 9.17 -9.35 0.32
CA MET A 165 9.31 -9.17 -1.12
C MET A 165 10.13 -7.91 -1.41
N ALA A 166 11.03 -7.98 -2.40
CA ALA A 166 11.81 -6.82 -2.86
C ALA A 166 10.93 -5.87 -3.69
N ILE A 167 9.83 -5.40 -3.08
CA ILE A 167 8.90 -4.45 -3.69
C ILE A 167 9.10 -3.08 -3.05
N SER A 168 9.12 -2.03 -3.86
CA SER A 168 9.11 -0.66 -3.37
C SER A 168 8.09 0.19 -4.12
N SER A 169 7.52 1.18 -3.43
CA SER A 169 6.63 2.16 -4.07
C SER A 169 7.32 2.90 -5.23
N THR A 170 8.61 3.17 -5.10
CA THR A 170 9.40 3.83 -6.16
C THR A 170 9.48 2.96 -7.41
N ASP A 171 9.73 1.65 -7.27
CA ASP A 171 9.72 0.74 -8.41
C ASP A 171 8.33 0.61 -9.05
N CYS A 172 7.28 0.55 -8.23
CA CYS A 172 5.90 0.53 -8.73
C CYS A 172 5.59 1.78 -9.57
N ARG A 173 5.91 2.98 -9.07
CA ARG A 173 5.70 4.23 -9.84
C ARG A 173 6.50 4.27 -11.13
N ARG A 174 7.78 3.88 -11.09
CA ARG A 174 8.63 3.80 -12.28
C ARG A 174 8.04 2.84 -13.32
N ARG A 175 7.61 1.65 -12.90
CA ARG A 175 7.00 0.67 -13.81
C ARG A 175 5.75 1.22 -14.50
N VAL A 176 4.85 1.84 -13.75
CA VAL A 176 3.65 2.46 -14.35
C VAL A 176 4.02 3.56 -15.34
N GLY A 177 5.01 4.42 -15.00
CA GLY A 177 5.50 5.47 -15.92
C GLY A 177 6.15 4.92 -17.21
N GLU A 178 6.64 3.67 -17.17
CA GLU A 178 7.23 2.95 -18.31
C GLU A 178 6.23 1.98 -18.99
N ASP A 179 4.94 2.07 -18.67
CA ASP A 179 3.88 1.14 -19.14
C ASP A 179 4.17 -0.34 -18.82
N LYS A 180 4.95 -0.60 -17.78
CA LYS A 180 5.23 -1.95 -17.28
C LYS A 180 4.19 -2.39 -16.26
N PRO A 181 3.84 -3.68 -16.22
CA PRO A 181 2.83 -4.17 -15.29
C PRO A 181 3.28 -4.06 -13.83
N VAL A 182 2.31 -3.78 -12.95
CA VAL A 182 2.47 -3.80 -11.48
C VAL A 182 1.55 -4.84 -10.82
N TRP A 183 0.95 -5.72 -11.62
CA TRP A 183 0.19 -6.87 -11.12
C TRP A 183 1.04 -7.70 -10.16
N TYR A 184 0.45 -8.16 -9.07
CA TYR A 184 1.09 -8.93 -8.01
C TYR A 184 2.19 -8.18 -7.20
N LEU A 185 2.55 -6.97 -7.60
CA LEU A 185 3.35 -6.05 -6.76
C LEU A 185 2.45 -5.26 -5.81
N VAL A 186 1.29 -4.87 -6.31
CA VAL A 186 0.21 -4.24 -5.53
C VAL A 186 -1.07 -5.06 -5.68
N PRO A 187 -2.03 -4.96 -4.75
CA PRO A 187 -3.33 -5.64 -4.89
C PRO A 187 -4.06 -5.24 -6.17
N ASP A 188 -4.85 -6.18 -6.74
CA ASP A 188 -5.53 -6.00 -8.02
C ASP A 188 -6.42 -4.74 -8.05
N GLY A 189 -7.15 -4.46 -6.98
CA GLY A 189 -7.95 -3.24 -6.88
C GLY A 189 -7.12 -1.96 -6.91
N VAL A 190 -5.87 -2.01 -6.41
CA VAL A 190 -4.93 -0.88 -6.49
C VAL A 190 -4.41 -0.71 -7.91
N VAL A 191 -4.13 -1.80 -8.64
CA VAL A 191 -3.78 -1.74 -10.09
C VAL A 191 -4.88 -1.04 -10.87
N GLN A 192 -6.14 -1.45 -10.65
CA GLN A 192 -7.30 -0.87 -11.32
C GLN A 192 -7.49 0.61 -10.95
N TYR A 193 -7.29 0.97 -9.68
CA TYR A 193 -7.38 2.34 -9.22
C TYR A 193 -6.32 3.24 -9.88
N ILE A 194 -5.06 2.80 -9.92
CA ILE A 194 -3.95 3.49 -10.59
C ILE A 194 -4.28 3.74 -12.06
N ALA A 195 -4.77 2.71 -12.76
CA ALA A 195 -5.13 2.80 -14.18
C ALA A 195 -6.29 3.79 -14.41
N LYS A 196 -7.39 3.67 -13.61
CA LYS A 196 -8.57 4.51 -13.70
C LYS A 196 -8.26 6.00 -13.50
N HIS A 197 -7.40 6.31 -12.53
CA HIS A 197 -7.04 7.68 -12.17
C HIS A 197 -5.77 8.18 -12.88
N ARG A 198 -5.20 7.37 -13.80
CA ARG A 198 -3.98 7.69 -14.57
C ARG A 198 -2.81 8.13 -13.69
N LEU A 199 -2.69 7.57 -12.48
CA LEU A 199 -1.62 7.91 -11.56
C LEU A 199 -0.26 7.43 -12.10
N TYR A 200 0.81 8.15 -11.78
CA TYR A 200 2.21 7.81 -12.09
C TYR A 200 2.58 7.82 -13.58
N ARG A 201 1.71 8.26 -14.47
CA ARG A 201 2.04 8.41 -15.90
C ARG A 201 2.88 9.66 -16.14
N LEU A 202 3.82 9.57 -17.05
CA LEU A 202 4.62 10.73 -17.46
C LEU A 202 3.74 11.70 -18.27
N ALA A 203 3.80 12.98 -17.92
CA ALA A 203 2.93 14.04 -18.50
C ALA A 203 2.99 14.20 -20.03
N GLY A 204 3.99 13.64 -20.72
CA GLY A 204 4.15 13.74 -22.16
C GLY A 204 3.41 12.69 -23.00
N ARG A 205 2.73 11.71 -22.37
CA ARG A 205 2.00 10.64 -23.09
C ARG A 205 0.49 10.79 -23.08
N LEU A 206 -0.03 11.91 -22.58
CA LEU A 206 -1.47 12.14 -22.55
C LEU A 206 -2.04 12.60 -23.90
N GLU A 207 -1.19 13.05 -24.84
CA GLU A 207 -1.63 13.58 -26.13
C GLU A 207 -1.70 12.51 -27.24
N ASP A 208 -0.95 11.41 -27.14
CA ASP A 208 -0.92 10.38 -28.18
C ASP A 208 -2.10 9.38 -28.13
N GLY A 209 -2.89 9.40 -27.06
CA GLY A 209 -4.03 8.49 -26.88
C GLY A 209 -5.37 8.99 -27.42
N LEU A 210 -5.44 10.24 -27.88
CA LEU A 210 -6.68 10.86 -28.39
C LEU A 210 -6.69 11.04 -29.92
N SER A 211 -5.60 10.71 -30.61
CA SER A 211 -5.52 10.85 -32.08
C SER A 211 -5.46 9.57 -32.87
N SER A 212 -5.64 8.39 -32.27
CA SER A 212 -5.81 7.15 -33.03
C SER A 212 -7.30 6.80 -33.13
N GLY A 213 -7.92 7.42 -34.11
CA GLY A 213 -8.85 6.87 -35.07
C GLY A 213 -10.06 6.11 -34.51
N ILE A 214 -11.16 6.82 -34.34
CA ILE A 214 -12.44 6.26 -34.77
C ILE A 214 -12.39 6.42 -36.29
N GLU A 215 -11.88 5.44 -37.01
CA GLU A 215 -12.30 5.18 -38.37
C GLU A 215 -13.48 4.23 -38.28
N ASP A 216 -14.66 4.81 -38.49
CA ASP A 216 -15.84 4.08 -38.91
C ASP A 216 -15.51 3.38 -40.23
N ASP A 217 -15.46 2.08 -40.19
CA ASP A 217 -15.74 1.27 -41.37
C ASP A 217 -16.64 0.11 -40.97
N ASP A 218 -17.94 0.41 -41.19
CA ASP A 218 -18.96 -0.58 -41.46
C ASP A 218 -18.44 -1.62 -42.46
N VAL A 219 -18.74 -2.88 -42.24
CA VAL A 219 -19.50 -3.70 -43.16
C VAL A 219 -19.63 -5.12 -42.59
N PHE A 220 -20.83 -5.45 -42.12
CA PHE A 220 -21.31 -6.82 -42.06
C PHE A 220 -21.57 -7.32 -43.47
N PRO A 221 -21.00 -8.45 -43.93
CA PRO A 221 -21.45 -9.05 -45.19
C PRO A 221 -22.72 -9.87 -44.94
N THR A 222 -23.77 -9.44 -45.59
CA THR A 222 -25.01 -10.16 -45.75
C THR A 222 -24.83 -11.47 -46.52
N LYS A 223 -25.55 -12.50 -46.09
CA LYS A 223 -25.75 -13.79 -46.77
C LYS A 223 -26.28 -13.65 -48.20
N GLY A 224 -25.70 -14.41 -49.12
CA GLY A 224 -26.29 -14.62 -50.47
C GLY A 224 -25.73 -15.84 -51.18
N LYS A 225 -26.43 -16.97 -51.03
CA LYS A 225 -26.93 -18.02 -51.97
C LYS A 225 -26.05 -18.58 -53.11
N HIS A 226 -25.93 -19.90 -53.03
CA HIS A 226 -26.10 -20.96 -54.06
C HIS A 226 -25.16 -21.05 -55.28
N GLY A 227 -24.58 -22.25 -55.42
CA GLY A 227 -24.56 -22.96 -56.70
C GLY A 227 -23.30 -23.75 -57.02
N GLY A 228 -23.42 -25.09 -57.07
CA GLY A 228 -22.64 -25.87 -58.02
C GLY A 228 -21.54 -26.78 -57.50
N ASN A 229 -21.89 -28.02 -57.30
CA ASN A 229 -21.09 -29.26 -57.37
C ASN A 229 -20.90 -29.67 -58.83
N PRO A 230 -20.11 -30.67 -59.29
CA PRO A 230 -19.28 -31.67 -58.65
C PRO A 230 -17.98 -32.08 -59.40
N SER A 231 -17.33 -33.13 -58.87
CA SER A 231 -16.42 -34.14 -59.51
C SER A 231 -14.93 -33.72 -59.59
N ALA A 232 -13.95 -34.56 -59.35
CA ALA A 232 -13.71 -36.00 -59.23
C ALA A 232 -12.37 -36.20 -58.48
N VAL A 233 -12.30 -37.21 -57.64
CA VAL A 233 -11.50 -38.46 -57.75
C VAL A 233 -10.00 -38.26 -58.12
N GLU A 234 -9.09 -38.53 -57.22
CA GLU A 234 -8.08 -39.60 -57.31
C GLU A 234 -7.16 -39.58 -56.11
N GLN A 235 -7.13 -40.71 -55.42
CA GLN A 235 -5.96 -41.23 -54.66
C GLN A 235 -5.22 -42.16 -55.65
N PRO A 236 -4.04 -42.73 -55.37
CA PRO A 236 -3.33 -42.93 -54.11
C PRO A 236 -1.79 -42.90 -54.20
N THR A 237 -1.16 -43.34 -53.07
CA THR A 237 0.12 -44.04 -52.88
C THR A 237 1.40 -43.18 -52.68
N GLY A 238 2.06 -43.56 -51.58
CA GLY A 238 3.46 -43.34 -51.25
C GLY A 238 3.64 -43.21 -49.76
#